data_b3ca779e4ad030c8956a9ef7e2e8cec3
#
_entry.id   b3ca779e4ad030c8956a9ef7e2e8cec3
#
_cell.length_a   1.000
_cell.length_b   1.000
_cell.length_c   1.000
_cell.angle_alpha   90.00
_cell.angle_beta   90.00
_cell.angle_gamma   90.00
#
_symmetry.space_group_name_H-M   'P 1'
#
loop_
_entity.id
_entity.type
_entity.pdbx_description
1 polymer ?
#
loop_
_entity_poly.entity_id
_entity_poly.type
_entity_poly.pdbx_seq_one_letter_code
_entity_poly.pdbx_strand_id
1 'polypeptide(L)'
;MQEMRGEGVEIPIVFMMYYNTVLHYGVEKFAKKCQECGVDGLIIPDLPFEEQDDLQNSLEGKDETILIQLVSPVSKDRVPKILEHARGFVYCVSSMGVTGQAATFHKEVISYLSYVKEVSKIPVMMGFGIRTAADVAPMKEIIDGAIVGSHFINLLKDSQFDAQKAAEYCSTFKKELNELV
;
A
#
# COMPACT_ATOMS: atom_id res chain seq x y z
N MET A 1 -12.26 -12.56 7.21
CA MET A 1 -11.09 -13.24 6.62
C MET A 1 -11.31 -14.76 6.52
N GLN A 2 -11.40 -15.50 7.62
CA GLN A 2 -11.53 -16.97 7.56
C GLN A 2 -12.70 -17.44 6.69
N GLU A 3 -13.87 -16.81 6.78
CA GLU A 3 -15.03 -17.10 5.93
C GLU A 3 -14.69 -16.87 4.43
N MET A 4 -14.13 -15.73 4.09
CA MET A 4 -13.71 -15.42 2.71
C MET A 4 -12.70 -16.45 2.18
N ARG A 5 -11.69 -16.83 2.98
CA ARG A 5 -10.73 -17.86 2.59
C ARG A 5 -11.39 -19.23 2.44
N GLY A 6 -12.35 -19.56 3.31
CA GLY A 6 -13.15 -20.78 3.21
C GLY A 6 -14.04 -20.84 1.96
N GLU A 7 -14.43 -19.69 1.42
CA GLU A 7 -15.18 -19.55 0.16
C GLU A 7 -14.27 -19.51 -1.09
N GLY A 8 -12.96 -19.68 -0.92
CA GLY A 8 -11.98 -19.73 -2.02
C GLY A 8 -11.50 -18.37 -2.52
N VAL A 9 -11.64 -17.30 -1.73
CA VAL A 9 -11.07 -16.00 -2.08
C VAL A 9 -9.54 -16.03 -1.93
N GLU A 10 -8.82 -15.99 -3.06
CA GLU A 10 -7.35 -16.08 -3.12
C GLU A 10 -6.67 -14.73 -3.33
N ILE A 11 -7.42 -13.66 -3.62
CA ILE A 11 -6.83 -12.33 -3.79
C ILE A 11 -6.05 -11.92 -2.54
N PRO A 12 -4.83 -11.36 -2.70
CA PRO A 12 -4.07 -10.86 -1.55
C PRO A 12 -4.85 -9.79 -0.77
N ILE A 13 -4.93 -9.95 0.54
CA ILE A 13 -5.62 -9.03 1.44
C ILE A 13 -4.62 -8.49 2.45
N VAL A 14 -4.42 -7.18 2.41
CA VAL A 14 -3.50 -6.45 3.29
C VAL A 14 -4.31 -5.59 4.26
N PHE A 15 -4.00 -5.68 5.54
CA PHE A 15 -4.62 -4.82 6.56
C PHE A 15 -3.79 -3.56 6.76
N MET A 16 -4.47 -2.41 6.73
CA MET A 16 -3.86 -1.13 7.05
C MET A 16 -4.46 -0.57 8.34
N MET A 17 -3.62 -0.32 9.33
CA MET A 17 -4.05 0.19 10.64
C MET A 17 -2.92 0.88 11.37
N TYR A 18 -3.25 1.64 12.43
CA TYR A 18 -2.26 2.22 13.33
C TYR A 18 -1.71 1.20 14.33
N TYR A 19 -0.46 1.39 14.71
CA TYR A 19 0.27 0.44 15.58
C TYR A 19 -0.35 0.28 16.96
N ASN A 20 -1.01 1.30 17.50
CA ASN A 20 -1.73 1.20 18.77
C ASN A 20 -2.78 0.07 18.77
N THR A 21 -3.42 -0.22 17.65
CA THR A 21 -4.37 -1.33 17.50
C THR A 21 -3.67 -2.68 17.71
N VAL A 22 -2.49 -2.83 17.12
CA VAL A 22 -1.66 -4.05 17.26
C VAL A 22 -1.20 -4.20 18.71
N LEU A 23 -0.72 -3.11 19.35
CA LEU A 23 -0.29 -3.12 20.75
C LEU A 23 -1.43 -3.51 21.70
N HIS A 24 -2.62 -2.93 21.53
CA HIS A 24 -3.77 -3.28 22.35
C HIS A 24 -4.22 -4.73 22.21
N TYR A 25 -4.08 -5.32 21.04
CA TYR A 25 -4.38 -6.73 20.82
C TYR A 25 -3.29 -7.65 21.38
N GLY A 26 -2.06 -7.16 21.46
CA GLY A 26 -0.82 -7.87 21.78
C GLY A 26 -0.13 -8.34 20.51
N VAL A 27 1.14 -7.91 20.32
CA VAL A 27 1.88 -8.06 19.05
C VAL A 27 1.92 -9.52 18.57
N GLU A 28 2.40 -10.44 19.41
CA GLU A 28 2.49 -11.87 19.08
C GLU A 28 1.11 -12.50 18.78
N LYS A 29 0.12 -12.15 19.61
CA LYS A 29 -1.24 -12.65 19.45
C LYS A 29 -1.88 -12.15 18.17
N PHE A 30 -1.61 -10.90 17.80
CA PHE A 30 -2.09 -10.29 16.57
C PHE A 30 -1.45 -10.93 15.34
N ALA A 31 -0.11 -11.09 15.34
CA ALA A 31 0.64 -11.74 14.27
C ALA A 31 0.12 -13.17 14.03
N LYS A 32 0.01 -13.97 15.08
CA LYS A 32 -0.56 -15.31 15.02
C LYS A 32 -1.98 -15.30 14.45
N LYS A 33 -2.81 -14.33 14.85
CA LYS A 33 -4.20 -14.22 14.37
C LYS A 33 -4.27 -13.84 12.89
N CYS A 34 -3.38 -12.99 12.41
CA CYS A 34 -3.25 -12.68 10.99
C CYS A 34 -2.95 -13.94 10.16
N GLN A 35 -1.97 -14.72 10.59
CA GLN A 35 -1.60 -15.98 9.94
C GLN A 35 -2.76 -16.98 9.94
N GLU A 36 -3.41 -17.22 11.09
CA GLU A 36 -4.57 -18.11 11.21
C GLU A 36 -5.75 -17.69 10.30
N CYS A 37 -5.89 -16.40 10.02
CA CYS A 37 -6.96 -15.86 9.19
C CYS A 37 -6.58 -15.74 7.71
N GLY A 38 -5.32 -16.02 7.33
CA GLY A 38 -4.84 -15.86 5.97
C GLY A 38 -4.73 -14.40 5.51
N VAL A 39 -4.24 -13.51 6.40
CA VAL A 39 -3.89 -12.13 6.06
C VAL A 39 -2.53 -12.14 5.38
N ASP A 40 -2.40 -11.59 4.17
CA ASP A 40 -1.17 -11.65 3.40
C ASP A 40 -0.16 -10.57 3.79
N GLY A 41 -0.63 -9.44 4.31
CA GLY A 41 0.28 -8.36 4.70
C GLY A 41 -0.34 -7.33 5.63
N LEU A 42 0.55 -6.53 6.21
CA LEU A 42 0.21 -5.41 7.08
C LEU A 42 0.85 -4.13 6.56
N ILE A 43 0.12 -3.02 6.65
CA ILE A 43 0.60 -1.65 6.46
C ILE A 43 0.37 -0.91 7.77
N ILE A 44 1.45 -0.48 8.42
CA ILE A 44 1.40 0.23 9.71
C ILE A 44 2.08 1.59 9.54
N PRO A 45 1.34 2.64 9.15
CA PRO A 45 1.92 3.91 8.73
C PRO A 45 2.66 4.69 9.82
N ASP A 46 2.33 4.43 11.07
CA ASP A 46 2.89 5.09 12.26
C ASP A 46 3.97 4.25 12.98
N LEU A 47 4.42 3.13 12.39
CA LEU A 47 5.51 2.32 12.92
C LEU A 47 6.82 2.61 12.17
N PRO A 48 7.77 3.37 12.77
CA PRO A 48 9.05 3.67 12.15
C PRO A 48 9.85 2.40 11.86
N PHE A 49 10.64 2.43 10.80
CA PHE A 49 11.48 1.27 10.40
C PHE A 49 12.34 0.73 11.56
N GLU A 50 12.87 1.63 12.39
CA GLU A 50 13.74 1.28 13.52
C GLU A 50 13.02 0.63 14.69
N GLU A 51 11.69 0.63 14.72
CA GLU A 51 10.85 0.08 15.78
C GLU A 51 10.06 -1.16 15.33
N GLN A 52 10.36 -1.70 14.15
CA GLN A 52 9.59 -2.80 13.55
C GLN A 52 9.99 -4.19 14.05
N ASP A 53 11.13 -4.35 14.73
CA ASP A 53 11.71 -5.65 15.06
C ASP A 53 10.75 -6.58 15.81
N ASP A 54 10.04 -6.09 16.82
CA ASP A 54 9.10 -6.89 17.61
C ASP A 54 7.96 -7.45 16.74
N LEU A 55 7.41 -6.61 15.86
CA LEU A 55 6.34 -7.03 14.96
C LEU A 55 6.88 -7.97 13.87
N GLN A 56 8.02 -7.65 13.26
CA GLN A 56 8.63 -8.48 12.22
C GLN A 56 8.97 -9.88 12.74
N ASN A 57 9.63 -9.97 13.90
CA ASN A 57 9.97 -11.25 14.55
C ASN A 57 8.69 -12.07 14.86
N SER A 58 7.60 -11.40 15.24
CA SER A 58 6.33 -12.08 15.53
C SER A 58 5.60 -12.56 14.26
N LEU A 59 5.92 -12.00 13.10
CA LEU A 59 5.35 -12.36 11.80
C LEU A 59 6.15 -13.46 11.08
N GLU A 60 7.37 -13.78 11.51
CA GLU A 60 8.19 -14.81 10.90
C GLU A 60 7.55 -16.20 11.00
N GLY A 61 7.53 -16.95 9.92
CA GLY A 61 6.99 -18.30 9.86
C GLY A 61 6.68 -18.78 8.44
N LYS A 62 6.11 -19.99 8.31
CA LYS A 62 5.88 -20.61 7.00
C LYS A 62 4.71 -19.99 6.22
N ASP A 63 3.68 -19.51 6.92
CA ASP A 63 2.51 -18.84 6.33
C ASP A 63 2.58 -17.34 6.64
N GLU A 64 3.65 -16.71 6.14
CA GLU A 64 4.05 -15.39 6.58
C GLU A 64 3.12 -14.29 6.10
N THR A 65 2.47 -13.63 7.06
CA THR A 65 1.96 -12.27 6.87
C THR A 65 3.15 -11.32 6.79
N ILE A 66 3.31 -10.57 5.70
CA ILE A 66 4.47 -9.67 5.53
C ILE A 66 4.17 -8.25 6.01
N LEU A 67 5.19 -7.55 6.51
CA LEU A 67 5.11 -6.12 6.79
C LEU A 67 5.52 -5.33 5.54
N ILE A 68 4.56 -4.61 4.94
CA ILE A 68 4.77 -3.77 3.77
C ILE A 68 5.47 -2.48 4.20
N GLN A 69 6.59 -2.18 3.54
CA GLN A 69 7.37 -0.99 3.86
C GLN A 69 6.81 0.26 3.19
N LEU A 70 6.75 1.35 3.96
CA LEU A 70 6.36 2.67 3.48
C LEU A 70 7.60 3.55 3.33
N VAL A 71 7.64 4.29 2.24
CA VAL A 71 8.64 5.34 2.01
C VAL A 71 7.96 6.63 1.57
N SER A 72 8.60 7.75 1.83
CA SER A 72 8.11 9.08 1.50
C SER A 72 9.26 9.96 1.00
N PRO A 73 9.01 11.12 0.38
CA PRO A 73 10.09 12.00 -0.08
C PRO A 73 11.07 12.41 1.00
N VAL A 74 10.61 12.53 2.25
CA VAL A 74 11.47 12.85 3.40
C VAL A 74 12.35 11.68 3.86
N SER A 75 12.09 10.49 3.37
CA SER A 75 12.87 9.28 3.71
C SER A 75 14.03 9.00 2.75
N LYS A 76 14.34 9.90 1.80
CA LYS A 76 15.23 9.63 0.65
C LYS A 76 16.52 8.91 1.02
N ASP A 77 17.24 9.41 2.02
CA ASP A 77 18.54 8.85 2.43
C ASP A 77 18.41 7.50 3.16
N ARG A 78 17.19 7.17 3.62
CA ARG A 78 16.87 5.93 4.35
C ARG A 78 16.25 4.86 3.46
N VAL A 79 15.79 5.22 2.24
CA VAL A 79 15.12 4.29 1.32
C VAL A 79 15.92 3.02 1.08
N PRO A 80 17.24 3.04 0.78
CA PRO A 80 18.00 1.82 0.56
C PRO A 80 17.97 0.88 1.76
N LYS A 81 18.11 1.42 2.99
CA LYS A 81 18.07 0.65 4.24
C LYS A 81 16.68 0.05 4.49
N ILE A 82 15.61 0.83 4.29
CA ILE A 82 14.22 0.38 4.45
C ILE A 82 13.90 -0.76 3.47
N LEU A 83 14.44 -0.70 2.25
CA LEU A 83 14.15 -1.65 1.19
C LEU A 83 15.08 -2.87 1.15
N GLU A 84 16.14 -2.90 1.96
CA GLU A 84 17.15 -3.97 1.93
C GLU A 84 16.53 -5.37 2.11
N HIS A 85 15.56 -5.49 3.02
CA HIS A 85 14.84 -6.73 3.33
C HIS A 85 13.34 -6.64 3.09
N ALA A 86 12.89 -5.59 2.36
CA ALA A 86 11.48 -5.39 2.08
C ALA A 86 10.92 -6.51 1.20
N ARG A 87 9.67 -6.88 1.44
CA ARG A 87 8.93 -7.94 0.74
C ARG A 87 7.60 -7.42 0.22
N GLY A 88 7.05 -8.14 -0.76
CA GLY A 88 5.77 -7.80 -1.39
C GLY A 88 5.90 -6.61 -2.33
N PHE A 89 5.65 -5.43 -1.85
CA PHE A 89 5.81 -4.16 -2.59
C PHE A 89 6.23 -3.03 -1.65
N VAL A 90 6.77 -1.95 -2.21
CA VAL A 90 7.00 -0.72 -1.46
C VAL A 90 5.84 0.24 -1.68
N TYR A 91 5.29 0.76 -0.59
CA TYR A 91 4.25 1.77 -0.63
C TYR A 91 4.87 3.17 -0.61
N CYS A 92 4.89 3.82 -1.75
CA CYS A 92 5.33 5.19 -1.89
C CYS A 92 4.19 6.15 -1.53
N VAL A 93 4.33 6.84 -0.40
CA VAL A 93 3.40 7.88 0.03
C VAL A 93 3.93 9.22 -0.44
N SER A 94 3.16 9.95 -1.25
CA SER A 94 3.47 11.35 -1.52
C SER A 94 2.90 12.21 -0.41
N SER A 95 3.72 12.56 0.57
CA SER A 95 3.32 13.42 1.70
C SER A 95 3.12 14.89 1.32
N MET A 96 3.00 15.18 0.06
CA MET A 96 2.83 16.52 -0.47
C MET A 96 1.35 16.92 -0.43
N GLY A 97 0.78 16.87 0.76
CA GLY A 97 -0.42 17.62 1.05
C GLY A 97 -0.13 19.09 0.87
N VAL A 98 -0.79 19.68 -0.10
CA VAL A 98 -1.25 21.05 -0.19
C VAL A 98 -0.28 22.15 -0.59
N THR A 99 -0.79 22.92 -1.46
CA THR A 99 -0.64 24.36 -1.75
C THR A 99 0.43 24.76 -2.76
N GLY A 100 -0.05 24.93 -3.98
CA GLY A 100 0.43 25.98 -4.86
C GLY A 100 1.66 25.64 -5.69
N GLN A 101 1.46 25.02 -6.76
CA GLN A 101 2.22 24.85 -7.99
C GLN A 101 2.24 23.38 -8.46
N ALA A 102 1.18 22.96 -9.10
CA ALA A 102 1.00 21.58 -9.60
C ALA A 102 2.22 21.09 -10.43
N ALA A 103 2.86 21.96 -11.21
CA ALA A 103 3.99 21.56 -12.05
C ALA A 103 5.29 21.24 -11.27
N THR A 104 5.57 21.96 -10.17
CA THR A 104 6.74 21.69 -9.31
C THR A 104 6.49 20.42 -8.49
N PHE A 105 5.28 20.26 -8.01
CA PHE A 105 4.84 19.06 -7.33
C PHE A 105 5.06 17.81 -8.18
N HIS A 106 4.64 17.81 -9.44
CA HIS A 106 4.83 16.66 -10.33
C HIS A 106 6.30 16.31 -10.55
N LYS A 107 7.19 17.28 -10.69
CA LYS A 107 8.63 17.03 -10.88
C LYS A 107 9.27 16.38 -9.66
N GLU A 108 8.96 16.86 -8.46
CA GLU A 108 9.51 16.31 -7.21
C GLU A 108 9.02 14.90 -6.94
N VAL A 109 7.72 14.63 -7.18
CA VAL A 109 7.14 13.29 -7.05
C VAL A 109 7.76 12.33 -8.06
N ILE A 110 7.88 12.73 -9.33
CA ILE A 110 8.51 11.91 -10.37
C ILE A 110 9.97 11.60 -10.02
N SER A 111 10.75 12.59 -9.60
CA SER A 111 12.15 12.39 -9.19
C SER A 111 12.27 11.45 -8.00
N TYR A 112 11.39 11.57 -7.03
CA TYR A 112 11.34 10.68 -5.87
C TYR A 112 10.97 9.24 -6.27
N LEU A 113 9.91 9.06 -7.04
CA LEU A 113 9.48 7.73 -7.49
C LEU A 113 10.54 7.06 -8.38
N SER A 114 11.18 7.81 -9.27
CA SER A 114 12.29 7.31 -10.09
C SER A 114 13.44 6.80 -9.23
N TYR A 115 13.81 7.55 -8.19
CA TYR A 115 14.84 7.12 -7.25
C TYR A 115 14.42 5.84 -6.49
N VAL A 116 13.19 5.77 -6.00
CA VAL A 116 12.70 4.56 -5.32
C VAL A 116 12.70 3.37 -6.28
N LYS A 117 12.28 3.57 -7.53
CA LYS A 117 12.27 2.53 -8.56
C LYS A 117 13.68 2.01 -8.87
N GLU A 118 14.67 2.90 -8.92
CA GLU A 118 16.07 2.54 -9.18
C GLU A 118 16.65 1.64 -8.07
N VAL A 119 16.32 1.92 -6.81
CA VAL A 119 16.88 1.18 -5.67
C VAL A 119 16.02 -0.01 -5.24
N SER A 120 14.77 -0.08 -5.65
CA SER A 120 13.84 -1.15 -5.26
C SER A 120 14.05 -2.42 -6.08
N LYS A 121 14.05 -3.57 -5.38
CA LYS A 121 14.02 -4.91 -6.00
C LYS A 121 12.62 -5.51 -6.06
N ILE A 122 11.63 -4.82 -5.49
CA ILE A 122 10.23 -5.22 -5.41
C ILE A 122 9.34 -4.17 -6.09
N PRO A 123 8.09 -4.52 -6.45
CA PRO A 123 7.18 -3.58 -7.08
C PRO A 123 7.01 -2.26 -6.31
N VAL A 124 6.96 -1.16 -7.04
CA VAL A 124 6.76 0.19 -6.51
C VAL A 124 5.30 0.58 -6.71
N MET A 125 4.58 0.74 -5.61
CA MET A 125 3.19 1.14 -5.59
C MET A 125 3.05 2.57 -5.08
N MET A 126 2.32 3.41 -5.80
CA MET A 126 2.05 4.78 -5.37
C MET A 126 0.63 4.90 -4.83
N GLY A 127 0.50 5.49 -3.65
CA GLY A 127 -0.80 5.82 -3.05
C GLY A 127 -0.80 7.23 -2.51
N PHE A 128 -1.58 8.09 -3.14
CA PHE A 128 -2.05 9.38 -2.62
C PHE A 128 -2.82 10.14 -3.71
N GLY A 129 -4.05 10.53 -3.41
CA GLY A 129 -4.86 11.39 -4.28
C GLY A 129 -5.31 10.75 -5.61
N ILE A 130 -4.99 9.48 -5.85
CA ILE A 130 -5.36 8.75 -7.06
C ILE A 130 -6.85 8.43 -7.03
N ARG A 131 -7.54 8.75 -8.13
CA ARG A 131 -8.97 8.54 -8.33
C ARG A 131 -9.27 7.84 -9.64
N THR A 132 -8.50 8.16 -10.67
CA THR A 132 -8.66 7.65 -12.03
C THR A 132 -7.33 7.20 -12.61
N ALA A 133 -7.34 6.41 -13.67
CA ALA A 133 -6.12 6.01 -14.37
C ALA A 133 -5.35 7.22 -14.94
N ALA A 134 -6.04 8.31 -15.29
CA ALA A 134 -5.39 9.55 -15.75
C ALA A 134 -4.47 10.18 -14.69
N ASP A 135 -4.77 10.00 -13.39
CA ASP A 135 -3.91 10.48 -12.30
C ASP A 135 -2.57 9.72 -12.27
N VAL A 136 -2.54 8.51 -12.81
CA VAL A 136 -1.34 7.64 -12.87
C VAL A 136 -0.51 7.90 -14.13
N ALA A 137 -1.13 8.38 -15.21
CA ALA A 137 -0.51 8.54 -16.52
C ALA A 137 0.88 9.23 -16.52
N PRO A 138 1.14 10.30 -15.71
CA PRO A 138 2.46 10.94 -15.64
C PRO A 138 3.56 10.05 -15.08
N MET A 139 3.22 8.96 -14.37
CA MET A 139 4.15 8.11 -13.62
C MET A 139 4.13 6.65 -14.11
N LYS A 140 3.38 6.35 -15.15
CA LYS A 140 3.15 4.99 -15.65
C LYS A 140 4.42 4.19 -15.97
N GLU A 141 5.47 4.88 -16.43
CA GLU A 141 6.76 4.26 -16.76
C GLU A 141 7.66 4.02 -15.52
N ILE A 142 7.23 4.52 -14.35
CA ILE A 142 8.05 4.53 -13.15
C ILE A 142 7.50 3.57 -12.09
N ILE A 143 6.18 3.55 -11.91
CA ILE A 143 5.53 2.74 -10.88
C ILE A 143 4.94 1.45 -11.45
N ASP A 144 4.85 0.43 -10.62
CA ASP A 144 4.28 -0.88 -10.99
C ASP A 144 2.79 -0.97 -10.68
N GLY A 145 2.26 -0.02 -9.91
CA GLY A 145 0.84 0.02 -9.58
C GLY A 145 0.44 1.23 -8.76
N ALA A 146 -0.87 1.37 -8.60
CA ALA A 146 -1.50 2.47 -7.90
C ALA A 146 -2.42 2.00 -6.77
N ILE A 147 -2.45 2.76 -5.67
CA ILE A 147 -3.30 2.49 -4.52
C ILE A 147 -4.35 3.59 -4.42
N VAL A 148 -5.62 3.20 -4.51
CA VAL A 148 -6.77 4.10 -4.38
C VAL A 148 -7.38 3.94 -3.00
N GLY A 149 -7.39 5.00 -2.21
CA GLY A 149 -7.92 5.00 -0.85
C GLY A 149 -9.22 5.79 -0.72
N SER A 150 -9.10 7.07 -0.34
CA SER A 150 -10.25 7.92 0.01
C SER A 150 -11.32 8.01 -1.09
N HIS A 151 -10.92 7.98 -2.36
CA HIS A 151 -11.88 8.02 -3.46
C HIS A 151 -12.77 6.77 -3.45
N PHE A 152 -12.19 5.58 -3.28
CA PHE A 152 -12.95 4.33 -3.21
C PHE A 152 -13.87 4.29 -1.98
N ILE A 153 -13.41 4.77 -0.82
CA ILE A 153 -14.24 4.87 0.38
C ILE A 153 -15.43 5.80 0.17
N ASN A 154 -15.23 6.94 -0.52
CA ASN A 154 -16.32 7.86 -0.84
C ASN A 154 -17.31 7.22 -1.82
N LEU A 155 -16.83 6.55 -2.86
CA LEU A 155 -17.67 5.80 -3.79
C LEU A 155 -18.55 4.78 -3.06
N LEU A 156 -17.98 4.02 -2.11
CA LEU A 156 -18.76 3.07 -1.30
C LEU A 156 -19.84 3.77 -0.48
N LYS A 157 -19.52 4.89 0.18
CA LYS A 157 -20.48 5.67 0.96
C LYS A 157 -21.60 6.24 0.08
N ASP A 158 -21.25 6.87 -1.03
CA ASP A 158 -22.19 7.51 -1.95
C ASP A 158 -23.12 6.50 -2.64
N SER A 159 -22.61 5.29 -2.86
CA SER A 159 -23.38 4.17 -3.38
C SER A 159 -24.12 3.34 -2.33
N GLN A 160 -24.09 3.76 -1.06
CA GLN A 160 -24.65 3.01 0.05
C GLN A 160 -24.09 1.57 0.17
N PHE A 161 -22.79 1.43 -0.09
CA PHE A 161 -22.05 0.17 -0.07
C PHE A 161 -22.52 -0.84 -1.12
N ASP A 162 -22.94 -0.37 -2.30
CA ASP A 162 -23.30 -1.20 -3.42
C ASP A 162 -22.07 -1.94 -3.97
N ALA A 163 -22.05 -3.26 -3.84
CA ALA A 163 -20.95 -4.11 -4.26
C ALA A 163 -20.74 -4.11 -5.78
N GLN A 164 -21.82 -3.96 -6.56
CA GLN A 164 -21.74 -3.92 -8.02
C GLN A 164 -21.02 -2.65 -8.48
N LYS A 165 -21.35 -1.49 -7.93
CA LYS A 165 -20.65 -0.23 -8.24
C LYS A 165 -19.18 -0.26 -7.85
N ALA A 166 -18.87 -0.90 -6.72
CA ALA A 166 -17.48 -1.12 -6.32
C ALA A 166 -16.72 -1.98 -7.35
N ALA A 167 -17.32 -3.09 -7.79
CA ALA A 167 -16.76 -3.98 -8.79
C ALA A 167 -16.59 -3.29 -10.16
N GLU A 168 -17.57 -2.51 -10.60
CA GLU A 168 -17.52 -1.72 -11.83
C GLU A 168 -16.38 -0.71 -11.81
N TYR A 169 -16.21 0.03 -10.70
CA TYR A 169 -15.10 0.96 -10.54
C TYR A 169 -13.75 0.24 -10.62
N CYS A 170 -13.55 -0.83 -9.86
CA CYS A 170 -12.30 -1.59 -9.85
C CYS A 170 -11.97 -2.14 -11.25
N SER A 171 -12.97 -2.68 -11.94
CA SER A 171 -12.82 -3.25 -13.28
C SER A 171 -12.45 -2.19 -14.30
N THR A 172 -13.15 -1.05 -14.29
CA THR A 172 -12.91 0.09 -15.18
C THR A 172 -11.52 0.67 -14.92
N PHE A 173 -11.19 0.96 -13.66
CA PHE A 173 -9.89 1.52 -13.29
C PHE A 173 -8.74 0.62 -13.74
N LYS A 174 -8.84 -0.69 -13.50
CA LYS A 174 -7.81 -1.65 -13.92
C LYS A 174 -7.67 -1.73 -15.44
N LYS A 175 -8.79 -1.71 -16.16
CA LYS A 175 -8.78 -1.71 -17.63
C LYS A 175 -8.10 -0.47 -18.18
N GLU A 176 -8.51 0.71 -17.73
CA GLU A 176 -7.92 1.99 -18.15
C GLU A 176 -6.43 2.09 -17.78
N LEU A 177 -6.04 1.59 -16.59
CA LEU A 177 -4.64 1.57 -16.18
C LEU A 177 -3.80 0.70 -17.10
N ASN A 178 -4.31 -0.46 -17.51
CA ASN A 178 -3.62 -1.35 -18.45
C ASN A 178 -3.55 -0.76 -19.87
N GLU A 179 -4.48 0.09 -20.27
CA GLU A 179 -4.46 0.80 -21.57
C GLU A 179 -3.45 1.96 -21.60
N LEU A 180 -2.95 2.40 -20.45
CA LEU A 180 -1.88 3.41 -20.36
C LEU A 180 -0.48 2.81 -20.66
N VAL A 181 -0.32 1.51 -20.61
CA VAL A 181 0.95 0.76 -20.79
C VAL A 181 1.30 0.63 -22.27
#